data_ca6bd8b46efd3ec214a792e488f73827
#
_entry.id   ca6bd8b46efd3ec214a792e488f73827
#
_cell.length_a   1.000
_cell.length_b   1.000
_cell.length_c   1.000
_cell.angle_alpha   90.00
_cell.angle_beta   90.00
_cell.angle_gamma   90.00
#
_symmetry.space_group_name_H-M   'P 1'
#
loop_
_entity.id
_entity.type
_entity.pdbx_description
1 polymer ?
#
loop_
_entity_poly.entity_id
_entity_poly.type
_entity_poly.pdbx_seq_one_letter_code
_entity_poly.pdbx_strand_id
1 'polypeptide(L)'
;MLGEDCKVRPYCFLPTGVTIGNRVFLGPGVIFTNDKEPRSINPGWKLLSTVVEDDASIGAGAVILPGITIGRGAMVGAGAVVTKDVAPGVTVVGNPARPVPTKKKSPRGSRT
;
A
#
# COMPACT_ATOMS: atom_id res chain seq x y z
N MET A 1 12.42 3.28 5.68
CA MET A 1 13.11 4.35 4.97
C MET A 1 12.23 4.99 3.94
N LEU A 2 12.28 6.29 3.83
CA LEU A 2 11.41 7.04 2.94
C LEU A 2 12.22 7.66 1.82
N GLY A 3 11.79 7.45 0.58
CA GLY A 3 12.50 7.99 -0.58
C GLY A 3 12.23 9.48 -0.80
N GLU A 4 12.61 9.95 -1.98
CA GLU A 4 12.50 11.36 -2.33
C GLU A 4 11.17 11.71 -2.97
N ASP A 5 10.78 12.95 -2.79
CA ASP A 5 9.56 13.50 -3.41
C ASP A 5 8.28 12.75 -3.07
N CYS A 6 8.24 12.17 -1.90
CA CYS A 6 7.03 11.48 -1.45
C CYS A 6 6.07 12.45 -0.79
N LYS A 7 4.77 12.17 -0.92
CA LYS A 7 3.76 12.89 -0.18
C LYS A 7 3.14 11.93 0.81
N VAL A 8 3.35 12.20 2.08
CA VAL A 8 2.80 11.39 3.15
C VAL A 8 1.82 12.27 3.90
N ARG A 9 0.54 11.94 3.78
CA ARG A 9 -0.49 12.74 4.43
C ARG A 9 -0.58 12.39 5.91
N PRO A 10 -1.27 13.20 6.70
CA PRO A 10 -1.34 13.00 8.16
C PRO A 10 -1.90 11.65 8.57
N TYR A 11 -1.48 11.24 9.75
CA TYR A 11 -1.99 10.03 10.41
C TYR A 11 -1.57 8.72 9.75
N CYS A 12 -0.55 8.74 8.90
CA CYS A 12 0.01 7.49 8.40
C CYS A 12 0.88 6.84 9.45
N PHE A 13 0.85 5.53 9.50
CA PHE A 13 1.71 4.78 10.40
C PHE A 13 2.71 3.97 9.58
N LEU A 14 3.99 4.26 9.78
CA LEU A 14 5.07 3.61 9.06
C LEU A 14 6.01 2.97 10.06
N PRO A 15 5.73 1.73 10.45
CA PRO A 15 6.58 1.07 11.45
C PRO A 15 7.92 0.65 10.87
N THR A 16 8.78 0.15 11.74
CA THR A 16 10.05 -0.42 11.32
C THR A 16 9.81 -1.55 10.32
N GLY A 17 10.65 -1.63 9.31
CA GLY A 17 10.54 -2.67 8.29
C GLY A 17 9.84 -2.22 7.02
N VAL A 18 9.37 -0.98 6.97
CA VAL A 18 8.72 -0.46 5.77
C VAL A 18 9.70 0.42 5.00
N THR A 19 9.86 0.13 3.72
CA THR A 19 10.69 0.93 2.83
C THR A 19 9.81 1.53 1.75
N ILE A 20 9.88 2.83 1.60
CA ILE A 20 9.07 3.56 0.63
C ILE A 20 10.00 4.11 -0.44
N GLY A 21 9.71 3.82 -1.68
CA GLY A 21 10.50 4.32 -2.80
C GLY A 21 10.31 5.82 -3.05
N ASN A 22 10.64 6.25 -4.25
CA ASN A 22 10.57 7.66 -4.60
C ASN A 22 9.22 8.02 -5.21
N ARG A 23 8.79 9.23 -5.01
CA ARG A 23 7.56 9.76 -5.62
C ARG A 23 6.32 8.93 -5.27
N VAL A 24 6.26 8.42 -4.07
CA VAL A 24 5.14 7.63 -3.59
C VAL A 24 4.14 8.56 -2.90
N PHE A 25 2.86 8.34 -3.13
CA PHE A 25 1.80 9.07 -2.45
C PHE A 25 1.15 8.16 -1.41
N LEU A 26 1.08 8.62 -0.18
CA LEU A 26 0.33 7.92 0.87
C LEU A 26 -0.78 8.85 1.34
N GLY A 27 -2.00 8.44 1.11
CA GLY A 27 -3.16 9.22 1.57
C GLY A 27 -3.25 9.25 3.08
N PRO A 28 -4.10 10.10 3.63
CA PRO A 28 -4.22 10.21 5.09
C PRO A 28 -4.68 8.90 5.71
N GLY A 29 -4.11 8.56 6.85
CA GLY A 29 -4.54 7.39 7.59
C GLY A 29 -4.11 6.06 7.02
N VAL A 30 -3.15 6.03 6.10
CA VAL A 30 -2.62 4.75 5.59
C VAL A 30 -1.83 4.08 6.70
N ILE A 31 -2.12 2.83 6.95
CA ILE A 31 -1.51 2.08 8.04
C ILE A 31 -0.74 0.88 7.49
N PHE A 32 0.55 0.85 7.76
CA PHE A 32 1.33 -0.35 7.49
C PHE A 32 1.44 -1.10 8.80
N THR A 33 1.22 -2.40 8.76
CA THR A 33 1.34 -3.19 9.97
C THR A 33 2.63 -4.00 9.90
N ASN A 34 3.17 -4.39 11.03
CA ASN A 34 4.38 -5.20 11.05
C ASN A 34 4.24 -6.47 11.87
N ASP A 35 3.03 -6.82 12.28
CA ASP A 35 2.75 -8.09 12.95
C ASP A 35 1.79 -8.90 12.11
N LYS A 36 2.27 -9.99 11.54
CA LYS A 36 1.41 -10.85 10.76
C LYS A 36 0.39 -11.54 11.64
N GLU A 37 0.79 -11.89 12.86
CA GLU A 37 -0.09 -12.49 13.83
C GLU A 37 -0.06 -11.62 15.07
N PRO A 38 -0.86 -10.57 15.11
CA PRO A 38 -0.77 -9.61 16.20
C PRO A 38 -1.23 -10.19 17.53
N ARG A 39 -0.35 -10.16 18.50
CA ARG A 39 -0.58 -10.62 19.86
C ARG A 39 0.26 -9.78 20.77
N SER A 40 -0.23 -9.55 21.97
CA SER A 40 0.55 -8.78 22.93
C SER A 40 1.84 -9.52 23.30
N ILE A 41 1.82 -10.84 23.26
CA ILE A 41 3.00 -11.65 23.49
C ILE A 41 3.14 -12.59 22.31
N ASN A 42 4.23 -12.47 21.59
CA ASN A 42 4.46 -13.28 20.41
C ASN A 42 5.93 -13.66 20.32
N PRO A 43 6.31 -14.74 21.00
CA PRO A 43 7.73 -15.14 21.02
C PRO A 43 8.27 -15.54 19.65
N GLY A 44 7.43 -15.88 18.71
CA GLY A 44 7.86 -16.21 17.36
C GLY A 44 7.85 -15.03 16.40
N TRP A 45 7.69 -13.80 16.92
CA TRP A 45 7.59 -12.62 16.07
C TRP A 45 8.84 -12.41 15.24
N LYS A 46 8.64 -12.11 13.98
CA LYS A 46 9.72 -11.76 13.07
C LYS A 46 9.35 -10.51 12.33
N LEU A 47 10.35 -9.68 12.07
CA LEU A 47 10.14 -8.48 11.30
C LEU A 47 10.09 -8.87 9.82
N LEU A 48 8.99 -8.56 9.16
CA LEU A 48 8.85 -8.78 7.72
C LEU A 48 9.04 -7.45 7.01
N SER A 49 9.80 -7.48 5.93
CA SER A 49 10.05 -6.27 5.16
C SER A 49 8.88 -5.99 4.23
N THR A 50 8.38 -4.77 4.28
CA THR A 50 7.33 -4.30 3.39
C THR A 50 7.94 -3.23 2.50
N VAL A 51 7.68 -3.32 1.21
CA VAL A 51 8.29 -2.41 0.24
C VAL A 51 7.21 -1.77 -0.61
N VAL A 52 7.28 -0.46 -0.75
CA VAL A 52 6.46 0.27 -1.71
C VAL A 52 7.42 0.84 -2.74
N GLU A 53 7.27 0.39 -3.98
CA GLU A 53 8.18 0.78 -5.03
C GLU A 53 7.83 2.16 -5.58
N ASP A 54 8.72 2.69 -6.41
CA ASP A 54 8.58 4.07 -6.90
C ASP A 54 7.24 4.33 -7.58
N ASP A 55 6.77 5.53 -7.45
CA ASP A 55 5.57 6.02 -8.14
C ASP A 55 4.26 5.32 -7.77
N ALA A 56 4.24 4.55 -6.71
CA ALA A 56 3.01 3.93 -6.26
C ALA A 56 2.15 4.95 -5.50
N SER A 57 0.85 4.72 -5.49
CA SER A 57 -0.10 5.58 -4.77
C SER A 57 -0.99 4.73 -3.89
N ILE A 58 -1.12 5.09 -2.64
CA ILE A 58 -1.94 4.34 -1.70
C ILE A 58 -3.00 5.27 -1.15
N GLY A 59 -4.26 4.92 -1.37
CA GLY A 59 -5.39 5.76 -1.00
C GLY A 59 -5.62 5.83 0.50
N ALA A 60 -6.41 6.83 0.89
CA ALA A 60 -6.67 7.12 2.29
C ALA A 60 -7.21 5.91 3.05
N GLY A 61 -6.71 5.69 4.23
CA GLY A 61 -7.24 4.66 5.11
C GLY A 61 -6.94 3.23 4.72
N ALA A 62 -6.10 3.01 3.69
CA ALA A 62 -5.74 1.65 3.32
C ALA A 62 -4.86 1.01 4.40
N VAL A 63 -4.96 -0.30 4.52
CA VAL A 63 -4.17 -1.07 5.48
C VAL A 63 -3.32 -2.06 4.69
N ILE A 64 -2.03 -2.05 4.94
CA ILE A 64 -1.08 -2.91 4.23
C ILE A 64 -0.53 -3.91 5.23
N LEU A 65 -0.72 -5.19 4.96
CA LEU A 65 -0.21 -6.23 5.84
C LEU A 65 1.31 -6.38 5.68
N PRO A 66 1.99 -6.97 6.66
CA PRO A 66 3.45 -7.03 6.61
C PRO A 66 3.95 -7.98 5.53
N GLY A 67 5.15 -7.70 5.05
CA GLY A 67 5.81 -8.59 4.08
C GLY A 67 5.35 -8.43 2.65
N ILE A 68 4.63 -7.36 2.34
CA ILE A 68 4.05 -7.15 1.02
C ILE A 68 4.90 -6.20 0.21
N THR A 69 4.95 -6.43 -1.09
CA THR A 69 5.55 -5.50 -2.04
C THR A 69 4.43 -4.86 -2.86
N ILE A 70 4.38 -3.53 -2.82
CA ILE A 70 3.49 -2.76 -3.70
C ILE A 70 4.33 -2.33 -4.88
N GLY A 71 4.00 -2.84 -6.06
CA GLY A 71 4.83 -2.66 -7.24
C GLY A 71 4.85 -1.24 -7.77
N ARG A 72 5.84 -0.96 -8.59
CA ARG A 72 6.06 0.36 -9.15
C ARG A 72 4.82 0.84 -9.89
N GLY A 73 4.41 2.06 -9.61
CA GLY A 73 3.26 2.66 -10.26
C GLY A 73 1.91 2.03 -9.90
N ALA A 74 1.87 1.10 -8.95
CA ALA A 74 0.62 0.48 -8.56
C ALA A 74 -0.26 1.47 -7.80
N MET A 75 -1.55 1.21 -7.78
CA MET A 75 -2.50 2.04 -7.05
C MET A 75 -3.31 1.18 -6.10
N VAL A 76 -3.44 1.64 -4.88
CA VAL A 76 -4.26 0.98 -3.88
C VAL A 76 -5.41 1.90 -3.55
N GLY A 77 -6.63 1.43 -3.71
CA GLY A 77 -7.81 2.25 -3.48
C GLY A 77 -7.99 2.60 -2.00
N ALA A 78 -8.71 3.68 -1.76
CA ALA A 78 -8.99 4.12 -0.39
C ALA A 78 -9.71 3.02 0.38
N GLY A 79 -9.31 2.81 1.62
CA GLY A 79 -9.94 1.83 2.49
C GLY A 79 -9.63 0.38 2.15
N ALA A 80 -8.77 0.11 1.18
CA ALA A 80 -8.44 -1.26 0.82
C ALA A 80 -7.60 -1.94 1.90
N VAL A 81 -7.73 -3.25 2.00
CA VAL A 81 -6.89 -4.03 2.90
C VAL A 81 -6.05 -4.95 2.02
N VAL A 82 -4.77 -4.65 1.91
CA VAL A 82 -3.87 -5.35 1.00
C VAL A 82 -3.24 -6.52 1.73
N THR A 83 -3.55 -7.71 1.27
CA THR A 83 -3.09 -8.94 1.90
C THR A 83 -2.09 -9.71 1.06
N LYS A 84 -1.83 -9.27 -0.16
CA LYS A 84 -0.89 -9.92 -1.08
C LYS A 84 -0.14 -8.85 -1.85
N ASP A 85 0.97 -9.26 -2.45
CA ASP A 85 1.75 -8.34 -3.28
C ASP A 85 0.89 -7.75 -4.40
N VAL A 86 1.18 -6.54 -4.77
CA VAL A 86 0.50 -5.86 -5.86
C VAL A 86 1.51 -5.69 -7.00
N ALA A 87 1.19 -6.22 -8.16
CA ALA A 87 2.08 -6.16 -9.31
C ALA A 87 2.25 -4.72 -9.81
N PRO A 88 3.35 -4.40 -10.47
CA PRO A 88 3.56 -3.06 -10.99
C PRO A 88 2.42 -2.61 -11.89
N GLY A 89 1.99 -1.38 -11.72
CA GLY A 89 0.96 -0.78 -12.55
C GLY A 89 -0.46 -1.26 -12.30
N VAL A 90 -0.66 -2.18 -11.37
CA VAL A 90 -1.98 -2.74 -11.10
C VAL A 90 -2.71 -1.89 -10.07
N THR A 91 -4.01 -1.75 -10.24
CA THR A 91 -4.86 -1.10 -9.25
C THR A 91 -5.62 -2.18 -8.48
N VAL A 92 -5.57 -2.10 -7.16
CA VAL A 92 -6.33 -3.02 -6.30
C VAL A 92 -7.28 -2.23 -5.42
N VAL A 93 -8.44 -2.80 -5.13
CA VAL A 93 -9.44 -2.17 -4.26
C VAL A 93 -10.09 -3.22 -3.38
N GLY A 94 -10.66 -2.79 -2.30
CA GLY A 94 -11.53 -3.62 -1.47
C GLY A 94 -10.83 -4.32 -0.32
N ASN A 95 -11.59 -5.16 0.35
CA ASN A 95 -11.14 -5.93 1.51
C ASN A 95 -11.64 -7.37 1.37
N PRO A 96 -10.76 -8.34 1.07
CA PRO A 96 -9.36 -8.14 0.74
C PRO A 96 -9.21 -7.46 -0.61
N ALA A 97 -8.13 -6.73 -0.78
CA ALA A 97 -7.91 -5.98 -2.01
C ALA A 97 -7.72 -6.94 -3.19
N ARG A 98 -8.36 -6.60 -4.29
CA ARG A 98 -8.30 -7.39 -5.51
C ARG A 98 -8.02 -6.50 -6.68
N PRO A 99 -7.33 -6.99 -7.70
CA PRO A 99 -7.08 -6.19 -8.89
C PRO A 99 -8.37 -5.78 -9.58
N VAL A 100 -8.37 -4.57 -10.08
CA VAL A 100 -9.47 -4.07 -10.89
C VAL A 100 -9.09 -4.32 -12.33
N PRO A 101 -10.01 -4.83 -13.15
CA PRO A 101 -9.66 -5.06 -14.55
C PRO A 101 -9.25 -3.77 -15.23
N THR A 102 -8.21 -3.86 -16.06
CA THR A 102 -7.78 -2.73 -16.85
C THR A 102 -8.81 -2.48 -17.92
N LYS A 103 -9.32 -1.23 -18.03
CA LYS A 103 -10.28 -0.93 -19.02
C LYS A 103 -9.77 0.12 -19.90
N LYS A 104 -10.22 0.13 -21.13
CA LYS A 104 -9.93 1.20 -21.97
C LYS A 104 -10.59 2.38 -21.44
N LYS A 105 -9.99 3.55 -21.58
CA LYS A 105 -10.64 4.73 -21.15
C LYS A 105 -11.84 4.92 -21.90
N SER A 106 -12.88 5.26 -21.26
CA SER A 106 -14.11 5.62 -21.95
C SER A 106 -13.89 6.97 -22.58
N PRO A 107 -14.68 7.32 -23.54
CA PRO A 107 -14.54 8.60 -24.19
C PRO A 107 -14.61 9.78 -23.27
N ARG A 108 -15.28 9.64 -22.13
CA ARG A 108 -15.32 10.67 -21.25
C ARG A 108 -14.32 10.53 -20.23
N GLY A 109 -13.31 9.78 -20.37
CA GLY A 109 -12.28 9.70 -19.41
C GLY A 109 -12.66 8.94 -18.21
N SER A 110 -13.78 8.43 -18.19
CA SER A 110 -14.21 7.57 -17.17
C SER A 110 -13.84 7.98 -15.83
N ARG A 111 -14.32 8.99 -15.37
CA ARG A 111 -14.00 9.38 -14.15
C ARG A 111 -14.24 8.51 -13.11
N THR A 112 -14.55 7.46 -13.08
CA THR A 112 -14.86 6.68 -11.92
C THR A 112 -13.68 6.31 -11.13
#